data_8823b4a8324e7c2cea1c51ede3589b28
#
_entry.id   8823b4a8324e7c2cea1c51ede3589b28
#
_cell.length_a   1.000
_cell.length_b   1.000
_cell.length_c   1.000
_cell.angle_alpha   90.00
_cell.angle_beta   90.00
_cell.angle_gamma   90.00
#
_symmetry.space_group_name_H-M   'P 1'
#
loop_
_entity.id
_entity.type
_entity.pdbx_description
1 polymer ?
#
loop_
_entity_poly.entity_id
_entity_poly.type
_entity_poly.pdbx_seq_one_letter_code
_entity_poly.pdbx_strand_id
1 'polypeptide(L)'
;MDSAFAQHFAAQWLDAWNAHDLNAILGHFDDEVVFTSPLAIRMVEESDGVIRGKAELRAYWSEGLRRNPDLHFEIENLYLGVSTIVIHYRNHTGGLVNEVLTFDGPLVIEGHATYLVA
;
A
#
# COMPACT_ATOMS: atom_id res chain seq x y z
N MET A 1 -16.72 -5.41 -8.12
CA MET A 1 -16.24 -4.93 -6.82
C MET A 1 -17.28 -3.99 -6.24
N ASP A 2 -17.58 -4.16 -4.96
CA ASP A 2 -18.62 -3.36 -4.31
C ASP A 2 -18.12 -2.74 -3.00
N SER A 3 -18.99 -1.99 -2.33
CA SER A 3 -18.64 -1.31 -1.08
C SER A 3 -18.26 -2.29 0.03
N ALA A 4 -18.91 -3.43 0.11
CA ALA A 4 -18.62 -4.45 1.13
C ALA A 4 -17.22 -5.02 0.93
N PHE A 5 -16.83 -5.30 -0.32
CA PHE A 5 -15.47 -5.74 -0.64
C PHE A 5 -14.44 -4.68 -0.26
N ALA A 6 -14.69 -3.41 -0.62
CA ALA A 6 -13.77 -2.32 -0.34
C ALA A 6 -13.55 -2.13 1.17
N GLN A 7 -14.64 -2.16 1.95
CA GLN A 7 -14.57 -2.01 3.40
C GLN A 7 -13.82 -3.18 4.05
N HIS A 8 -14.09 -4.40 3.60
CA HIS A 8 -13.44 -5.59 4.12
C HIS A 8 -11.94 -5.58 3.78
N PHE A 9 -11.61 -5.26 2.53
CA PHE A 9 -10.22 -5.14 2.10
C PHE A 9 -9.46 -4.11 2.93
N ALA A 10 -10.04 -2.91 3.07
CA ALA A 10 -9.38 -1.82 3.81
C ALA A 10 -9.14 -2.17 5.27
N ALA A 11 -10.09 -2.87 5.91
CA ALA A 11 -9.94 -3.32 7.29
C ALA A 11 -8.78 -4.32 7.44
N GLN A 12 -8.70 -5.29 6.54
CA GLN A 12 -7.60 -6.27 6.53
C GLN A 12 -6.25 -5.62 6.22
N TRP A 13 -6.23 -4.70 5.25
CA TRP A 13 -5.04 -3.94 4.88
C TRP A 13 -4.51 -3.15 6.09
N LEU A 14 -5.41 -2.45 6.79
CA LEU A 14 -5.05 -1.67 7.96
C LEU A 14 -4.50 -2.54 9.08
N ASP A 15 -5.19 -3.63 9.40
CA ASP A 15 -4.77 -4.54 10.46
C ASP A 15 -3.40 -5.15 10.15
N ALA A 16 -3.16 -5.54 8.91
CA ALA A 16 -1.90 -6.14 8.51
C ALA A 16 -0.74 -5.14 8.63
N TRP A 17 -0.92 -3.92 8.14
CA TRP A 17 0.10 -2.87 8.27
C TRP A 17 0.39 -2.53 9.73
N ASN A 18 -0.65 -2.34 10.54
CA ASN A 18 -0.49 -1.96 11.94
C ASN A 18 0.11 -3.09 12.79
N ALA A 19 -0.08 -4.34 12.38
CA ALA A 19 0.58 -5.49 13.00
C ALA A 19 2.01 -5.70 12.48
N HIS A 20 2.45 -4.94 11.46
CA HIS A 20 3.72 -5.15 10.76
C HIS A 20 3.84 -6.57 10.20
N ASP A 21 2.72 -7.14 9.78
CA ASP A 21 2.64 -8.51 9.25
C ASP A 21 2.81 -8.50 7.74
N LEU A 22 4.06 -8.59 7.31
CA LEU A 22 4.43 -8.46 5.89
C LEU A 22 3.76 -9.55 5.03
N ASN A 23 3.66 -10.78 5.54
CA ASN A 23 3.00 -11.86 4.80
C ASN A 23 1.52 -11.57 4.59
N ALA A 24 0.83 -11.07 5.62
CA ALA A 24 -0.58 -10.70 5.51
C ALA A 24 -0.76 -9.52 4.53
N ILE A 25 0.12 -8.53 4.57
CA ILE A 25 0.08 -7.41 3.62
C ILE A 25 0.20 -7.94 2.19
N LEU A 26 1.26 -8.71 1.92
CA LEU A 26 1.57 -9.19 0.57
C LEU A 26 0.56 -10.21 0.05
N GLY A 27 -0.18 -10.86 0.93
CA GLY A 27 -1.23 -11.81 0.53
C GLY A 27 -2.34 -11.17 -0.30
N HIS A 28 -2.49 -9.86 -0.26
CA HIS A 28 -3.48 -9.12 -1.06
C HIS A 28 -2.97 -8.73 -2.45
N PHE A 29 -1.72 -9.01 -2.78
CA PHE A 29 -1.07 -8.52 -3.99
C PHE A 29 -0.74 -9.66 -4.94
N ASP A 30 -0.91 -9.39 -6.24
CA ASP A 30 -0.54 -10.32 -7.29
C ASP A 30 0.98 -10.47 -7.36
N ASP A 31 1.46 -11.65 -7.81
CA ASP A 31 2.89 -11.92 -7.92
C ASP A 31 3.61 -10.95 -8.86
N GLU A 32 2.90 -10.45 -9.88
CA GLU A 32 3.45 -9.54 -10.89
C GLU A 32 3.04 -8.08 -10.66
N VAL A 33 2.63 -7.75 -9.45
CA VAL A 33 2.20 -6.40 -9.11
C VAL A 33 3.26 -5.34 -9.46
N VAL A 34 2.79 -4.18 -9.91
CA VAL A 34 3.65 -2.99 -10.07
C VAL A 34 3.21 -1.97 -9.03
N PHE A 35 4.17 -1.54 -8.23
CA PHE A 35 3.92 -0.56 -7.18
C PHE A 35 4.83 0.64 -7.35
N THR A 36 4.30 1.85 -7.20
CA THR A 36 5.09 3.07 -7.26
C THR A 36 4.99 3.87 -5.97
N SER A 37 6.09 4.48 -5.58
CA SER A 37 6.13 5.34 -4.42
C SER A 37 7.29 6.33 -4.55
N PRO A 38 7.07 7.63 -4.21
CA PRO A 38 8.15 8.59 -4.15
C PRO A 38 9.26 8.18 -3.18
N LEU A 39 8.93 7.48 -2.10
CA LEU A 39 9.92 7.00 -1.14
C LEU A 39 10.84 5.95 -1.74
N ALA A 40 10.36 5.15 -2.69
CA ALA A 40 11.17 4.15 -3.36
C ALA A 40 12.29 4.76 -4.19
N ILE A 41 12.12 6.00 -4.67
CA ILE A 41 13.17 6.72 -5.40
C ILE A 41 14.44 6.83 -4.53
N ARG A 42 14.26 7.07 -3.24
CA ARG A 42 15.37 7.22 -2.28
C ARG A 42 15.83 5.92 -1.65
N MET A 43 14.91 4.97 -1.47
CA MET A 43 15.19 3.73 -0.75
C MET A 43 15.72 2.61 -1.63
N VAL A 44 15.32 2.59 -2.88
CA VAL A 44 15.71 1.53 -3.84
C VAL A 44 16.47 2.18 -4.98
N GLU A 45 17.76 1.95 -5.01
CA GLU A 45 18.65 2.53 -6.01
C GLU A 45 18.23 2.10 -7.42
N GLU A 46 18.25 3.04 -8.36
CA GLU A 46 17.91 2.83 -9.77
C GLU A 46 16.46 2.39 -10.04
N SER A 47 15.57 2.46 -9.04
CA SER A 47 14.19 2.04 -9.21
C SER A 47 13.32 3.08 -9.92
N ASP A 48 13.72 4.34 -9.93
CA ASP A 48 12.89 5.48 -10.38
C ASP A 48 11.54 5.53 -9.67
N GLY A 49 11.43 4.93 -8.49
CA GLY A 49 10.19 4.88 -7.73
C GLY A 49 9.26 3.74 -8.12
N VAL A 50 9.68 2.87 -9.06
CA VAL A 50 8.85 1.77 -9.56
C VAL A 50 9.41 0.44 -9.01
N ILE A 51 8.53 -0.29 -8.32
CA ILE A 51 8.83 -1.60 -7.74
C ILE A 51 8.04 -2.64 -8.53
N ARG A 52 8.71 -3.65 -9.08
CA ARG A 52 8.09 -4.65 -9.95
C ARG A 52 8.14 -6.02 -9.33
N GLY A 53 6.95 -6.60 -9.16
CA GLY A 53 6.80 -7.95 -8.65
C GLY A 53 6.79 -8.02 -7.13
N LYS A 54 6.15 -9.07 -6.61
CA LYS A 54 5.96 -9.25 -5.16
C LYS A 54 7.29 -9.42 -4.42
N ALA A 55 8.30 -10.04 -5.04
CA ALA A 55 9.60 -10.25 -4.39
C ALA A 55 10.31 -8.91 -4.13
N GLU A 56 10.33 -8.00 -5.11
CA GLU A 56 10.90 -6.67 -4.93
C GLU A 56 10.07 -5.85 -3.93
N LEU A 57 8.74 -5.97 -3.99
CA LEU A 57 7.86 -5.28 -3.07
C LEU A 57 8.08 -5.74 -1.63
N ARG A 58 8.28 -7.03 -1.42
CA ARG A 58 8.64 -7.59 -0.11
C ARG A 58 9.91 -6.95 0.43
N ALA A 59 10.95 -6.87 -0.37
CA ALA A 59 12.23 -6.29 0.04
C ALA A 59 12.07 -4.81 0.40
N TYR A 60 11.34 -4.06 -0.41
CA TYR A 60 11.08 -2.64 -0.18
C TYR A 60 10.31 -2.41 1.14
N TRP A 61 9.19 -3.11 1.32
CA TRP A 61 8.37 -2.95 2.53
C TRP A 61 9.03 -3.50 3.78
N SER A 62 9.80 -4.58 3.66
CA SER A 62 10.58 -5.11 4.78
C SER A 62 11.55 -4.05 5.32
N GLU A 63 12.25 -3.36 4.42
CA GLU A 63 13.16 -2.29 4.79
C GLU A 63 12.40 -1.09 5.36
N GLY A 64 11.24 -0.76 4.79
CA GLY A 64 10.39 0.32 5.29
C GLY A 64 9.94 0.06 6.73
N LEU A 65 9.49 -1.15 7.03
CA LEU A 65 9.09 -1.53 8.40
C LEU A 65 10.27 -1.52 9.35
N ARG A 66 11.44 -1.98 8.89
CA ARG A 66 12.66 -1.97 9.72
C ARG A 66 13.05 -0.54 10.11
N ARG A 67 12.94 0.41 9.18
CA ARG A 67 13.28 1.81 9.42
C ARG A 67 12.21 2.56 10.24
N ASN A 68 10.99 2.04 10.28
CA ASN A 68 9.86 2.69 10.93
C ASN A 68 9.20 1.73 11.94
N PRO A 69 9.88 1.42 13.05
CA PRO A 69 9.31 0.48 14.03
C PRO A 69 8.04 0.99 14.68
N ASP A 70 7.78 2.30 14.62
CA ASP A 70 6.57 2.94 15.16
C ASP A 70 5.46 3.11 14.11
N LEU A 71 5.63 2.53 12.91
CA LEU A 71 4.64 2.67 11.84
C LEU A 71 3.24 2.27 12.33
N HIS A 72 2.29 3.18 12.14
CA HIS A 72 0.89 3.00 12.47
C HIS A 72 0.05 3.89 11.57
N PHE A 73 -0.99 3.32 10.95
CA PHE A 73 -1.87 4.02 10.03
C PHE A 73 -3.27 4.17 10.62
N GLU A 74 -3.94 5.26 10.25
CA GLU A 74 -5.35 5.50 10.56
C GLU A 74 -6.07 5.87 9.25
N ILE A 75 -7.12 5.13 8.90
CA ILE A 75 -7.90 5.41 7.70
C ILE A 75 -8.79 6.62 7.95
N GLU A 76 -8.69 7.63 7.07
CA GLU A 76 -9.54 8.81 7.09
C GLU A 76 -10.74 8.63 6.17
N ASN A 77 -10.52 8.13 4.96
CA ASN A 77 -11.57 7.94 3.95
C ASN A 77 -11.25 6.76 3.06
N LEU A 78 -12.30 6.20 2.45
CA LEU A 78 -12.19 5.09 1.51
C LEU A 78 -13.03 5.43 0.27
N TYR A 79 -12.42 5.30 -0.90
CA TYR A 79 -13.09 5.58 -2.18
C TYR A 79 -13.13 4.33 -3.04
N LEU A 80 -14.25 4.11 -3.72
CA LEU A 80 -14.48 2.94 -4.56
C LEU A 80 -14.68 3.37 -6.01
N GLY A 81 -13.86 2.82 -6.90
CA GLY A 81 -14.02 2.93 -8.37
C GLY A 81 -14.58 1.64 -8.95
N VAL A 82 -14.43 1.45 -10.26
CA VAL A 82 -14.87 0.22 -10.92
C VAL A 82 -14.00 -0.96 -10.52
N SER A 83 -12.68 -0.81 -10.59
CA SER A 83 -11.71 -1.82 -10.19
C SER A 83 -10.58 -1.21 -9.35
N THR A 84 -10.82 -0.03 -8.78
CA THR A 84 -9.82 0.72 -8.02
C THR A 84 -10.41 1.13 -6.68
N ILE A 85 -9.62 0.97 -5.63
CA ILE A 85 -9.92 1.46 -4.29
C ILE A 85 -8.85 2.49 -3.95
N VAL A 86 -9.26 3.62 -3.39
CA VAL A 86 -8.32 4.60 -2.83
C VAL A 86 -8.48 4.60 -1.32
N ILE A 87 -7.41 4.27 -0.61
CA ILE A 87 -7.37 4.36 0.84
C ILE A 87 -6.66 5.65 1.21
N HIS A 88 -7.42 6.60 1.75
CA HIS A 88 -6.89 7.86 2.25
C HIS A 88 -6.59 7.68 3.73
N TYR A 89 -5.32 7.76 4.11
CA TYR A 89 -4.91 7.48 5.48
C TYR A 89 -3.88 8.47 5.98
N ARG A 90 -3.77 8.50 7.31
CA ARG A 90 -2.77 9.29 8.03
C ARG A 90 -1.70 8.32 8.54
N ASN A 91 -0.43 8.61 8.27
CA ASN A 91 0.66 7.79 8.79
C ASN A 91 1.08 8.25 10.19
N HIS A 92 1.99 7.51 10.81
CA HIS A 92 2.42 7.74 12.20
C HIS A 92 3.16 9.06 12.40
N THR A 93 3.63 9.70 11.32
CA THR A 93 4.26 11.03 11.40
C THR A 93 3.27 12.16 11.12
N GLY A 94 1.99 11.82 10.93
CA GLY A 94 0.93 12.80 10.67
C GLY A 94 0.74 13.14 9.21
N GLY A 95 1.49 12.52 8.30
CA GLY A 95 1.34 12.76 6.86
C GLY A 95 0.09 12.10 6.29
N LEU A 96 -0.54 12.77 5.33
CA LEU A 96 -1.71 12.23 4.63
C LEU A 96 -1.27 11.58 3.32
N VAL A 97 -1.81 10.39 3.08
CA VAL A 97 -1.43 9.54 1.94
C VAL A 97 -2.69 9.01 1.28
N ASN A 98 -2.67 8.92 -0.05
CA ASN A 98 -3.65 8.16 -0.80
C ASN A 98 -2.95 6.94 -1.39
N GLU A 99 -3.39 5.74 -0.99
CA GLU A 99 -3.00 4.48 -1.63
C GLU A 99 -4.01 4.21 -2.74
N VAL A 100 -3.56 4.23 -3.97
CA VAL A 100 -4.41 3.97 -5.14
C VAL A 100 -4.16 2.54 -5.61
N LEU A 101 -5.14 1.67 -5.42
CA LEU A 101 -4.97 0.23 -5.64
C LEU A 101 -5.93 -0.25 -6.71
N THR A 102 -5.39 -0.83 -7.78
CA THR A 102 -6.18 -1.41 -8.87
C THR A 102 -6.13 -2.93 -8.78
N PHE A 103 -7.29 -3.56 -8.97
CA PHE A 103 -7.51 -4.97 -8.72
C PHE A 103 -7.80 -5.74 -9.98
N ASP A 104 -7.37 -7.00 -10.00
CA ASP A 104 -7.87 -8.05 -10.89
C ASP A 104 -8.43 -9.14 -9.97
N GLY A 105 -9.75 -9.31 -9.97
CA GLY A 105 -10.41 -10.14 -8.98
C GLY A 105 -10.08 -9.66 -7.57
N PRO A 106 -9.68 -10.55 -6.64
CA PRO A 106 -9.40 -10.16 -5.26
C PRO A 106 -7.99 -9.60 -5.03
N LEU A 107 -7.12 -9.61 -6.06
CA LEU A 107 -5.71 -9.24 -5.90
C LEU A 107 -5.39 -7.89 -6.51
N VAL A 108 -4.54 -7.15 -5.83
CA VAL A 108 -4.00 -5.87 -6.32
C VAL A 108 -2.94 -6.16 -7.38
N ILE A 109 -3.14 -5.64 -8.58
CA ILE A 109 -2.19 -5.76 -9.70
C ILE A 109 -1.34 -4.51 -9.87
N GLU A 110 -1.80 -3.37 -9.38
CA GLU A 110 -1.11 -2.11 -9.52
C GLU A 110 -1.44 -1.23 -8.32
N GLY A 111 -0.43 -0.62 -7.73
CA GLY A 111 -0.60 0.26 -6.59
C GLY A 111 0.29 1.49 -6.67
N HIS A 112 -0.22 2.61 -6.19
CA HIS A 112 0.51 3.88 -6.18
C HIS A 112 0.33 4.56 -4.83
N ALA A 113 1.43 4.79 -4.12
CA ALA A 113 1.42 5.62 -2.93
C ALA A 113 1.59 7.07 -3.35
N THR A 114 0.67 7.93 -2.93
CA THR A 114 0.70 9.36 -3.25
C THR A 114 0.60 10.15 -1.95
N TYR A 115 1.47 11.15 -1.80
CA TYR A 115 1.57 11.90 -0.55
C TYR A 115 1.05 13.31 -0.73
N LEU A 116 0.33 13.81 0.28
CA LEU A 116 -0.15 15.18 0.25
C LEU A 116 1.02 16.15 0.12
N VAL A 117 0.93 17.04 -0.85
CA VAL A 117 1.93 18.08 -1.07
C VAL A 117 1.55 19.31 -0.23
N ALA A 118 2.47 19.74 0.60
CA ALA A 118 2.23 20.87 1.48
C ALA A 118 2.39 22.19 0.73
#